data_625b139213db027c5ea50a215d952bf3
#
_entry.id   625b139213db027c5ea50a215d952bf3
#
_cell.length_a   1.000
_cell.length_b   1.000
_cell.length_c   1.000
_cell.angle_alpha   90.00
_cell.angle_beta   90.00
_cell.angle_gamma   90.00
#
_symmetry.space_group_name_H-M   'P 1'
#
loop_
_entity.id
_entity.type
_entity.pdbx_description
1 polymer ?
#
loop_
_entity_poly.entity_id
_entity_poly.type
_entity_poly.pdbx_seq_one_letter_code
_entity_poly.pdbx_strand_id
1 'polypeptide(L)'
;MLDKSRKYQIDKDFKSWVNLHKPFFEIINFMKKLNKRGIKTGVITTKGKIFAEKILKQLNIFPEFIFGYESGTKIKIAEKLTQTYEILGFIEDRKKTLIDIKQNSETSHIPCFLADWGYLKGSDKYTLSNEIKLLKLSNLEELVAI
;
A
#
# COMPACT_ATOMS: atom_id res chain seq x y z
N MET A 1 -14.85 -16.12 -8.19
CA MET A 1 -14.65 -16.21 -6.75
C MET A 1 -13.20 -16.36 -6.37
N LEU A 2 -12.43 -15.37 -6.81
CA LEU A 2 -11.00 -15.32 -6.55
C LEU A 2 -10.68 -15.26 -5.04
N ASP A 3 -11.53 -14.60 -4.24
CA ASP A 3 -11.29 -14.47 -2.81
C ASP A 3 -11.38 -15.79 -2.05
N LYS A 4 -12.29 -16.67 -2.42
CA LYS A 4 -12.39 -17.98 -1.78
C LYS A 4 -11.19 -18.87 -2.07
N SER A 5 -10.69 -18.86 -3.32
CA SER A 5 -9.50 -19.63 -3.70
C SER A 5 -8.26 -19.12 -2.99
N ARG A 6 -8.09 -17.81 -2.89
CA ARG A 6 -6.94 -17.19 -2.19
C ARG A 6 -7.00 -17.50 -0.70
N LYS A 7 -8.16 -17.40 -0.08
CA LYS A 7 -8.33 -17.70 1.34
C LYS A 7 -7.98 -19.16 1.64
N TYR A 8 -8.44 -20.09 0.80
CA TYR A 8 -8.14 -21.51 0.95
C TYR A 8 -6.64 -21.79 0.86
N GLN A 9 -5.97 -21.21 -0.12
CA GLN A 9 -4.55 -21.40 -0.32
C GLN A 9 -3.73 -20.85 0.86
N ILE A 10 -4.10 -19.68 1.37
CA ILE A 10 -3.43 -19.08 2.52
C ILE A 10 -3.63 -19.92 3.77
N ASP A 11 -4.84 -20.42 4.02
CA ASP A 11 -5.14 -21.25 5.18
C ASP A 11 -4.39 -22.58 5.16
N LYS A 12 -4.20 -23.15 3.98
CA LYS A 12 -3.54 -24.45 3.83
C LYS A 12 -2.03 -24.37 3.78
N ASP A 13 -1.46 -23.37 3.13
CA ASP A 13 -0.03 -23.28 2.88
C ASP A 13 0.49 -21.84 2.94
N PHE A 14 0.25 -21.23 4.09
CA PHE A 14 0.63 -19.84 4.34
C PHE A 14 2.13 -19.61 4.16
N LYS A 15 2.96 -20.52 4.65
CA LYS A 15 4.42 -20.36 4.55
C LYS A 15 4.91 -20.32 3.10
N SER A 16 4.41 -21.23 2.26
CA SER A 16 4.78 -21.24 0.84
C SER A 16 4.32 -19.97 0.13
N TRP A 17 3.09 -19.53 0.42
CA TRP A 17 2.56 -18.30 -0.14
C TRP A 17 3.42 -17.09 0.22
N VAL A 18 3.79 -16.99 1.48
CA VAL A 18 4.61 -15.87 1.98
C VAL A 18 6.01 -15.90 1.39
N ASN A 19 6.62 -17.06 1.24
CA ASN A 19 7.96 -17.18 0.65
C ASN A 19 8.02 -16.72 -0.80
N LEU A 20 6.93 -16.82 -1.55
CA LEU A 20 6.84 -16.34 -2.93
C LEU A 20 6.73 -14.81 -3.01
N HIS A 21 6.54 -14.13 -1.87
CA HIS A 21 6.28 -12.68 -1.82
C HIS A 21 7.32 -11.96 -0.97
N LYS A 22 8.61 -12.19 -1.28
CA LYS A 22 9.72 -11.58 -0.55
C LYS A 22 9.62 -10.06 -0.37
N PRO A 23 9.24 -9.26 -1.40
CA PRO A 23 9.08 -7.81 -1.22
C PRO A 23 8.09 -7.43 -0.14
N PHE A 24 7.12 -8.28 0.11
CA PHE A 24 6.09 -8.07 1.13
C PHE A 24 6.69 -7.99 2.53
N PHE A 25 7.70 -8.80 2.83
CA PHE A 25 8.38 -8.77 4.14
C PHE A 25 9.08 -7.46 4.41
N GLU A 26 9.70 -6.87 3.40
CA GLU A 26 10.39 -5.58 3.55
C GLU A 26 9.40 -4.46 3.83
N ILE A 27 8.25 -4.48 3.16
CA ILE A 27 7.16 -3.54 3.44
C ILE A 27 6.64 -3.70 4.86
N ILE A 28 6.49 -4.93 5.32
CA ILE A 28 6.03 -5.21 6.68
C ILE A 28 7.00 -4.66 7.71
N ASN A 29 8.29 -4.89 7.52
CA ASN A 29 9.31 -4.34 8.40
C ASN A 29 9.30 -2.81 8.40
N PHE A 30 9.09 -2.21 7.23
CA PHE A 30 8.95 -0.77 7.08
C PHE A 30 7.75 -0.25 7.88
N MET A 31 6.59 -0.90 7.77
CA MET A 31 5.40 -0.52 8.53
C MET A 31 5.64 -0.61 10.04
N LYS A 32 6.32 -1.65 10.50
CA LYS A 32 6.66 -1.80 11.91
C LYS A 32 7.59 -0.69 12.39
N LYS A 33 8.55 -0.29 11.59
CA LYS A 33 9.45 0.83 11.92
C LYS A 33 8.71 2.16 12.01
N LEU A 34 7.80 2.41 11.08
CA LEU A 34 6.96 3.60 11.12
C LEU A 34 6.11 3.65 12.40
N ASN A 35 5.50 2.53 12.74
CA ASN A 35 4.68 2.44 13.95
C ASN A 35 5.49 2.72 15.22
N LYS A 36 6.74 2.24 15.28
CA LYS A 36 7.63 2.54 16.41
C LYS A 36 7.95 4.03 16.54
N ARG A 37 7.89 4.77 15.45
CA ARG A 37 8.09 6.22 15.44
C ARG A 37 6.81 7.02 15.68
N GLY A 38 5.72 6.35 15.98
CA GLY A 38 4.43 6.99 16.19
C GLY A 38 3.71 7.37 14.90
N ILE A 39 4.18 6.92 13.74
CA ILE A 39 3.52 7.16 12.47
C ILE A 39 2.50 6.04 12.23
N LYS A 40 1.25 6.44 12.05
CA LYS A 40 0.18 5.50 11.78
C LYS A 40 0.26 4.99 10.34
N THR A 41 0.01 3.71 10.16
CA THR A 41 -0.02 3.09 8.83
C THR A 41 -1.43 2.63 8.51
N GLY A 42 -1.80 2.70 7.24
CA GLY A 42 -3.09 2.23 6.78
C GLY A 42 -2.93 1.43 5.50
N VAL A 43 -3.91 0.61 5.20
CA VAL A 43 -3.92 -0.24 4.02
C VAL A 43 -5.19 0.02 3.23
N ILE A 44 -5.01 0.28 1.93
CA ILE A 44 -6.10 0.34 0.96
C ILE A 44 -5.80 -0.73 -0.09
N THR A 45 -6.72 -1.66 -0.27
CA THR A 45 -6.50 -2.80 -1.16
C THR A 45 -7.70 -3.07 -2.04
N THR A 46 -7.46 -3.62 -3.22
CA THR A 46 -8.52 -4.13 -4.09
C THR A 46 -9.05 -5.50 -3.63
N LYS A 47 -8.39 -6.12 -2.65
CA LYS A 47 -8.87 -7.36 -2.03
C LYS A 47 -9.96 -7.05 -1.00
N GLY A 48 -10.71 -8.09 -0.61
CA GLY A 48 -11.69 -7.91 0.45
C GLY A 48 -11.02 -7.55 1.79
N LYS A 49 -11.69 -6.71 2.58
CA LYS A 49 -11.17 -6.26 3.88
C LYS A 49 -10.84 -7.43 4.80
N ILE A 50 -11.75 -8.40 4.91
CA ILE A 50 -11.57 -9.56 5.80
C ILE A 50 -10.32 -10.36 5.41
N PHE A 51 -10.11 -10.55 4.11
CA PHE A 51 -8.95 -11.24 3.58
C PHE A 51 -7.65 -10.52 3.95
N ALA A 52 -7.61 -9.21 3.75
CA ALA A 52 -6.45 -8.40 4.09
C ALA A 52 -6.16 -8.41 5.60
N GLU A 53 -7.19 -8.27 6.43
CA GLU A 53 -7.05 -8.34 7.89
C GLU A 53 -6.44 -9.67 8.34
N LYS A 54 -6.88 -10.77 7.74
CA LYS A 54 -6.37 -12.10 8.08
C LYS A 54 -4.88 -12.23 7.80
N ILE A 55 -4.45 -11.78 6.62
CA ILE A 55 -3.03 -11.81 6.24
C ILE A 55 -2.19 -10.98 7.22
N LEU A 56 -2.60 -9.75 7.45
CA LEU A 56 -1.85 -8.82 8.29
C LEU A 56 -1.80 -9.30 9.74
N LYS A 57 -2.88 -9.83 10.26
CA LYS A 57 -2.93 -10.39 11.61
C LYS A 57 -1.95 -11.55 11.78
N GLN A 58 -1.87 -12.45 10.80
CA GLN A 58 -0.92 -13.57 10.84
C GLN A 58 0.53 -13.08 10.84
N LEU A 59 0.78 -11.90 10.29
CA LEU A 59 2.10 -11.27 10.24
C LEU A 59 2.36 -10.33 11.41
N ASN A 60 1.45 -10.26 12.38
CA ASN A 60 1.50 -9.38 13.54
C ASN A 60 1.57 -7.89 13.15
N ILE A 61 0.79 -7.51 12.13
CA ILE A 61 0.68 -6.12 11.71
C ILE A 61 -0.75 -5.66 11.93
N PHE A 62 -0.86 -4.52 12.62
CA PHE A 62 -2.16 -3.93 12.97
C PHE A 62 -2.17 -2.48 12.49
N PRO A 63 -2.52 -2.25 11.21
CA PRO A 63 -2.61 -0.88 10.70
C PRO A 63 -3.78 -0.14 11.37
N GLU A 64 -3.71 1.19 11.34
CA GLU A 64 -4.76 2.05 11.88
C GLU A 64 -6.11 1.81 11.19
N PHE A 65 -6.07 1.51 9.90
CA PHE A 65 -7.27 1.18 9.12
C PHE A 65 -6.93 0.22 7.98
N ILE A 66 -7.95 -0.51 7.55
CA ILE A 66 -7.89 -1.36 6.36
C ILE A 66 -9.16 -1.09 5.56
N PHE A 67 -9.02 -0.67 4.32
CA PHE A 67 -10.13 -0.51 3.39
C PHE A 67 -9.96 -1.49 2.23
N GLY A 68 -10.94 -2.37 2.04
CA GLY A 68 -11.01 -3.29 0.93
C GLY A 68 -11.80 -2.72 -0.24
N TYR A 69 -12.02 -3.53 -1.26
CA TYR A 69 -12.76 -3.11 -2.46
C TYR A 69 -14.19 -2.64 -2.15
N GLU A 70 -14.80 -3.15 -1.08
CA GLU A 70 -16.15 -2.80 -0.67
C GLU A 70 -16.27 -1.35 -0.17
N SER A 71 -15.17 -0.70 0.14
CA SER A 71 -15.15 0.68 0.63
C SER A 71 -15.16 1.74 -0.47
N GLY A 72 -15.07 1.32 -1.72
CA GLY A 72 -15.09 2.20 -2.88
C GLY A 72 -13.72 2.34 -3.55
N THR A 73 -13.59 3.36 -4.41
CA THR A 73 -12.35 3.61 -5.13
C THR A 73 -11.27 4.16 -4.20
N LYS A 74 -10.02 3.94 -4.56
CA LYS A 74 -8.88 4.44 -3.77
C LYS A 74 -8.88 5.97 -3.66
N ILE A 75 -9.31 6.68 -4.70
CA ILE A 75 -9.40 8.14 -4.68
C ILE A 75 -10.43 8.62 -3.67
N LYS A 76 -11.61 8.03 -3.67
CA LYS A 76 -12.65 8.40 -2.71
C LYS A 76 -12.23 8.13 -1.27
N ILE A 77 -11.55 7.01 -1.05
CA ILE A 77 -11.01 6.67 0.26
C ILE A 77 -9.94 7.70 0.65
N ALA A 78 -9.04 8.05 -0.25
CA ALA A 78 -8.01 9.06 0.01
C ALA A 78 -8.62 10.43 0.34
N GLU A 79 -9.66 10.85 -0.37
CA GLU A 79 -10.38 12.09 -0.07
C GLU A 79 -10.90 12.11 1.37
N LYS A 80 -11.51 11.01 1.82
CA LYS A 80 -12.00 10.91 3.19
C LYS A 80 -10.88 10.93 4.21
N LEU A 81 -9.78 10.25 3.91
CA LEU A 81 -8.64 10.18 4.83
C LEU A 81 -7.96 11.53 5.02
N THR A 82 -7.92 12.38 4.01
CA THR A 82 -7.34 13.73 4.13
C THR A 82 -8.10 14.60 5.12
N GLN A 83 -9.37 14.30 5.37
CA GLN A 83 -10.17 15.04 6.34
C GLN A 83 -9.88 14.67 7.78
N THR A 84 -9.30 13.49 8.01
CA THR A 84 -9.03 12.96 9.33
C THR A 84 -7.54 12.95 9.67
N TYR A 85 -6.69 12.72 8.68
CA TYR A 85 -5.25 12.52 8.86
C TYR A 85 -4.44 13.48 8.00
N GLU A 86 -3.26 13.85 8.49
CA GLU A 86 -2.21 14.39 7.66
C GLU A 86 -1.48 13.20 7.00
N ILE A 87 -1.66 13.04 5.70
CA ILE A 87 -1.10 11.91 4.98
C ILE A 87 0.32 12.22 4.57
N LEU A 88 1.29 11.51 5.14
CA LEU A 88 2.71 11.71 4.88
C LEU A 88 3.19 11.03 3.61
N GLY A 89 2.45 10.05 3.11
CA GLY A 89 2.81 9.36 1.88
C GLY A 89 1.76 8.35 1.47
N PHE A 90 1.63 8.18 0.16
CA PHE A 90 0.75 7.19 -0.45
C PHE A 90 1.62 6.34 -1.38
N ILE A 91 1.74 5.08 -1.07
CA ILE A 91 2.57 4.12 -1.82
C ILE A 91 1.66 3.19 -2.62
N GLU A 92 1.88 3.14 -3.92
CA GLU A 92 1.04 2.38 -4.85
C GLU A 92 1.88 1.82 -5.99
N ASP A 93 1.50 0.69 -6.53
CA ASP A 93 2.20 0.09 -7.66
C ASP A 93 1.53 0.37 -9.02
N ARG A 94 0.36 1.01 -9.01
CA ARG A 94 -0.34 1.43 -10.23
C ARG A 94 -0.15 2.92 -10.43
N LYS A 95 0.58 3.26 -11.49
CA LYS A 95 0.85 4.66 -11.84
C LYS A 95 -0.44 5.47 -12.05
N LYS A 96 -1.45 4.87 -12.68
CA LYS A 96 -2.71 5.55 -12.94
C LYS A 96 -3.39 6.01 -11.65
N THR A 97 -3.38 5.20 -10.61
CA THR A 97 -3.95 5.57 -9.31
C THR A 97 -3.25 6.81 -8.74
N LEU A 98 -1.93 6.86 -8.82
CA LEU A 98 -1.17 8.01 -8.33
C LEU A 98 -1.42 9.27 -9.15
N ILE A 99 -1.53 9.13 -10.48
CA ILE A 99 -1.89 10.25 -11.35
C ILE A 99 -3.25 10.80 -10.96
N ASP A 100 -4.23 9.94 -10.76
CA ASP A 100 -5.58 10.34 -10.37
C ASP A 100 -5.57 11.09 -9.03
N ILE A 101 -4.77 10.63 -8.07
CA ILE A 101 -4.62 11.32 -6.77
C ILE A 101 -4.02 12.72 -6.98
N LYS A 102 -3.00 12.85 -7.81
CA LYS A 102 -2.36 14.15 -8.08
C LYS A 102 -3.23 15.11 -8.88
N GLN A 103 -4.14 14.61 -9.69
CA GLN A 103 -5.06 15.43 -10.48
C GLN A 103 -6.30 15.86 -9.71
N ASN A 104 -6.57 15.26 -8.56
CA ASN A 104 -7.71 15.60 -7.73
C ASN A 104 -7.32 16.71 -6.75
N SER A 105 -8.06 17.82 -6.75
CA SER A 105 -7.78 18.99 -5.91
C SER A 105 -7.75 18.69 -4.41
N GLU A 106 -8.53 17.72 -3.96
CA GLU A 106 -8.59 17.36 -2.54
C GLU A 106 -7.42 16.48 -2.09
N THR A 107 -6.77 15.78 -3.02
CA THR A 107 -5.71 14.82 -2.71
C THR A 107 -4.37 15.17 -3.34
N SER A 108 -4.29 16.23 -4.14
CA SER A 108 -3.08 16.60 -4.88
C SER A 108 -1.88 16.91 -3.98
N HIS A 109 -2.12 17.28 -2.73
CA HIS A 109 -1.05 17.59 -1.75
C HIS A 109 -0.38 16.35 -1.18
N ILE A 110 -0.95 15.17 -1.37
CA ILE A 110 -0.42 13.93 -0.79
C ILE A 110 0.87 13.54 -1.50
N PRO A 111 1.99 13.35 -0.78
CA PRO A 111 3.21 12.81 -1.39
C PRO A 111 2.96 11.40 -1.94
N CYS A 112 3.22 11.19 -3.22
CA CYS A 112 2.94 9.92 -3.91
C CYS A 112 4.23 9.23 -4.31
N PHE A 113 4.26 7.92 -4.08
CA PHE A 113 5.41 7.08 -4.38
C PHE A 113 4.97 5.86 -5.19
N LEU A 114 5.63 5.66 -6.34
CA LEU A 114 5.40 4.47 -7.16
C LEU A 114 6.35 3.36 -6.72
N ALA A 115 5.78 2.25 -6.26
CA ALA A 115 6.54 1.10 -5.81
C ALA A 115 7.10 0.33 -7.03
N ASP A 116 8.43 0.27 -7.18
CA ASP A 116 9.03 -0.38 -8.34
C ASP A 116 9.01 -1.92 -8.25
N TRP A 117 8.79 -2.46 -7.04
CA TRP A 117 8.70 -3.90 -6.83
C TRP A 117 7.30 -4.46 -7.10
N GLY A 118 6.35 -3.60 -7.41
CA GLY A 118 4.96 -3.98 -7.65
C GLY A 118 4.66 -4.24 -9.10
N TYR A 119 3.41 -4.10 -9.46
CA TYR A 119 2.87 -4.44 -10.78
C TYR A 119 3.03 -3.29 -11.76
N LEU A 120 4.25 -3.05 -12.25
CA LEU A 120 4.54 -1.96 -13.17
C LEU A 120 4.53 -2.40 -14.63
N LYS A 121 4.04 -1.54 -15.50
CA LYS A 121 4.29 -1.64 -16.94
C LYS A 121 5.72 -1.14 -17.20
N GLY A 122 6.37 -1.71 -18.22
CA GLY A 122 7.79 -1.43 -18.49
C GLY A 122 8.14 0.05 -18.65
N SER A 123 7.21 0.87 -19.18
CA SER A 123 7.42 2.30 -19.38
C SER A 123 7.09 3.18 -18.18
N ASP A 124 6.46 2.64 -17.14
CA ASP A 124 5.96 3.45 -16.02
C ASP A 124 7.06 4.19 -15.27
N LYS A 125 8.24 3.57 -15.14
CA LYS A 125 9.39 4.17 -14.45
C LYS A 125 9.95 5.40 -15.16
N TYR A 126 9.83 5.45 -16.48
CA TYR A 126 10.47 6.48 -17.31
C TYR A 126 9.57 7.65 -17.62
N THR A 127 8.28 7.54 -17.35
CA THR A 127 7.29 8.55 -17.70
C THR A 127 6.65 9.19 -16.47
N LEU A 128 7.34 9.10 -15.31
CA LEU A 128 6.85 9.71 -14.09
C LEU A 128 6.96 11.23 -14.15
N SER A 129 5.93 11.92 -13.69
CA SER A 129 5.98 13.35 -13.45
C SER A 129 6.84 13.66 -12.22
N ASN A 130 7.27 14.92 -12.06
CA ASN A 130 8.05 15.36 -10.89
C ASN A 130 7.24 15.21 -9.58
N GLU A 131 5.94 15.06 -9.66
CA GLU A 131 5.06 14.96 -8.50
C GLU A 131 4.96 13.54 -7.93
N ILE A 132 5.44 12.54 -8.67
CA ILE A 132 5.41 11.13 -8.25
C ILE A 132 6.84 10.62 -8.21
N LYS A 133 7.28 10.17 -7.05
CA LYS A 133 8.63 9.64 -6.87
C LYS A 133 8.65 8.12 -7.01
N LEU A 134 9.65 7.61 -7.72
CA LEU A 134 9.87 6.16 -7.77
C LEU A 134 10.46 5.72 -6.44
N LEU A 135 9.87 4.69 -5.85
CA LEU A 135 10.31 4.13 -4.58
C LEU A 135 10.82 2.71 -4.80
N LYS A 136 12.07 2.47 -4.41
CA LYS A 136 12.70 1.15 -4.43
C LYS A 136 12.71 0.57 -3.02
N LEU A 137 12.73 -0.76 -2.90
CA LEU A 137 12.84 -1.39 -1.58
C LEU A 137 14.06 -0.89 -0.81
N SER A 138 15.17 -0.66 -1.51
CA SER A 138 16.39 -0.12 -0.90
C SER A 138 16.24 1.31 -0.37
N ASN A 139 15.21 2.05 -0.79
CA ASN A 139 14.98 3.43 -0.35
C ASN A 139 13.98 3.54 0.83
N LEU A 140 13.38 2.45 1.28
CA LEU A 140 12.40 2.50 2.36
C LEU A 140 12.97 3.07 3.65
N GLU A 141 14.22 2.76 3.97
CA GLU A 141 14.88 3.30 5.16
C GLU A 141 15.00 4.83 5.13
N GLU A 142 15.15 5.41 3.96
CA GLU A 142 15.24 6.88 3.82
C GLU A 142 13.92 7.55 4.21
N LEU A 143 12.79 6.92 3.94
CA LEU A 143 11.49 7.45 4.34
C LEU A 143 11.31 7.42 5.86
N VAL A 144 11.90 6.43 6.54
CA VAL A 144 11.83 6.33 8.00
C VAL A 144 12.69 7.41 8.68
N ALA A 145 13.72 7.89 8.01
CA ALA A 145 14.63 8.91 8.54
C ALA A 145 14.01 10.32 8.57
N ILE A 146 12.88 10.53 7.94
CA ILE A 146 12.17 11.81 7.94
C ILE A 146 11.45 12.03 9.30
#